data_04ffde572bd557b23581dd55c48f307e
#
_entry.id   04ffde572bd557b23581dd55c48f307e
#
_cell.length_a   1.000
_cell.length_b   1.000
_cell.length_c   1.000
_cell.angle_alpha   90.00
_cell.angle_beta   90.00
_cell.angle_gamma   90.00
#
_symmetry.space_group_name_H-M   'P 1'
#
loop_
_entity.id
_entity.type
_entity.pdbx_description
1 polymer ?
#
loop_
_entity_poly.entity_id
_entity_poly.type
_entity_poly.pdbx_seq_one_letter_code
_entity_poly.pdbx_strand_id
1 'polypeptide(L)'
;MRRLAIMLMCALSLSAVAADYAKPNRQETFGDVTVYYNAFASSTLSQEVAAASSLTRSKQLSVLNITVLKAGKPLPSSVNGTYKDLSGRPKPLTFKQVTDKGWISYIAQFPVKQAETYTFNIDVRAGNEESHSFSFNQDIYPGE
;
A
#
# COMPACT_ATOMS: atom_id res chain seq x y z
N MET A 1 -55.48 -36.29 -3.74
CA MET A 1 -54.07 -36.50 -4.00
C MET A 1 -53.38 -35.15 -4.15
N ARG A 2 -52.66 -34.76 -3.16
CA ARG A 2 -51.94 -33.49 -3.20
C ARG A 2 -50.50 -33.78 -3.63
N ARG A 3 -50.17 -33.36 -4.81
CA ARG A 3 -48.77 -33.36 -5.26
C ARG A 3 -48.09 -32.10 -4.75
N LEU A 4 -47.31 -32.26 -3.72
CA LEU A 4 -46.37 -31.23 -3.28
C LEU A 4 -45.23 -31.19 -4.30
N ALA A 5 -45.26 -30.21 -5.16
CA ALA A 5 -44.09 -29.85 -5.93
C ALA A 5 -43.14 -29.10 -5.00
N ILE A 6 -42.16 -29.82 -4.48
CA ILE A 6 -41.03 -29.18 -3.80
C ILE A 6 -40.20 -28.58 -4.91
N MET A 7 -40.41 -27.30 -5.14
CA MET A 7 -39.44 -26.51 -5.87
C MET A 7 -38.19 -26.39 -5.00
N LEU A 8 -37.24 -27.22 -5.33
CA LEU A 8 -35.89 -27.05 -4.83
C LEU A 8 -35.31 -25.82 -5.51
N MET A 9 -35.45 -24.69 -4.84
CA MET A 9 -34.82 -23.46 -5.25
C MET A 9 -33.34 -23.60 -4.89
N CYS A 10 -32.54 -24.09 -5.84
CA CYS A 10 -31.10 -23.96 -5.78
C CYS A 10 -30.79 -22.48 -5.78
N ALA A 11 -30.65 -21.92 -4.60
CA ALA A 11 -29.97 -20.66 -4.44
C ALA A 11 -28.50 -20.89 -4.83
N LEU A 12 -28.20 -20.66 -6.09
CA LEU A 12 -26.85 -20.40 -6.54
C LEU A 12 -26.40 -19.14 -5.81
N SER A 13 -25.82 -19.32 -4.65
CA SER A 13 -24.96 -18.30 -4.06
C SER A 13 -23.80 -18.13 -5.02
N LEU A 14 -23.98 -17.23 -5.97
CA LEU A 14 -22.84 -16.60 -6.62
C LEU A 14 -22.09 -15.91 -5.50
N SER A 15 -21.10 -16.60 -4.98
CA SER A 15 -20.01 -15.94 -4.29
C SER A 15 -19.41 -15.02 -5.33
N ALA A 16 -19.85 -13.77 -5.31
CA ALA A 16 -19.15 -12.73 -6.02
C ALA A 16 -17.76 -12.70 -5.40
N VAL A 17 -16.83 -13.40 -6.01
CA VAL A 17 -15.42 -13.07 -5.87
C VAL A 17 -15.35 -11.66 -6.44
N ALA A 18 -15.65 -10.69 -5.60
CA ALA A 18 -15.35 -9.32 -5.90
C ALA A 18 -13.84 -9.32 -6.10
N ALA A 19 -13.48 -9.32 -7.36
CA ALA A 19 -12.10 -9.26 -7.75
C ALA A 19 -11.47 -8.08 -7.02
N ASP A 20 -10.35 -8.32 -6.40
CA ASP A 20 -9.48 -7.37 -5.71
C ASP A 20 -8.98 -6.22 -6.62
N TYR A 21 -9.63 -6.04 -7.75
CA TYR A 21 -9.20 -5.14 -8.84
C TYR A 21 -9.46 -3.66 -8.57
N ALA A 22 -10.13 -3.33 -7.50
CA ALA A 22 -10.50 -1.95 -7.28
C ALA A 22 -10.61 -1.59 -5.81
N LYS A 23 -9.58 -1.90 -5.03
CA LYS A 23 -9.41 -1.17 -3.78
C LYS A 23 -8.68 0.14 -4.12
N PRO A 24 -9.40 1.25 -4.24
CA PRO A 24 -8.75 2.54 -4.49
C PRO A 24 -7.81 2.93 -3.35
N ASN A 25 -8.01 2.34 -2.18
CA ASN A 25 -7.14 2.52 -1.03
C ASN A 25 -6.65 1.17 -0.55
N ARG A 26 -5.37 0.92 -0.73
CA ARG A 26 -4.73 -0.26 -0.17
C ARG A 26 -4.51 -0.03 1.32
N GLN A 27 -4.96 -0.97 2.14
CA GLN A 27 -4.84 -0.87 3.59
C GLN A 27 -4.71 -2.25 4.23
N GLU A 28 -4.01 -2.28 5.35
CA GLU A 28 -3.94 -3.40 6.28
C GLU A 28 -4.38 -2.94 7.66
N THR A 29 -5.12 -3.79 8.36
CA THR A 29 -5.63 -3.48 9.70
C THR A 29 -5.09 -4.48 10.72
N PHE A 30 -4.55 -3.96 11.81
CA PHE A 30 -4.02 -4.71 12.93
C PHE A 30 -4.66 -4.19 14.22
N GLY A 31 -5.79 -4.80 14.62
CA GLY A 31 -6.55 -4.26 15.76
C GLY A 31 -7.07 -2.85 15.48
N ASP A 32 -6.66 -1.88 16.27
CA ASP A 32 -7.00 -0.46 16.09
C ASP A 32 -5.99 0.32 15.23
N VAL A 33 -4.97 -0.35 14.73
CA VAL A 33 -3.97 0.24 13.82
C VAL A 33 -4.34 -0.08 12.38
N THR A 34 -4.43 0.96 11.56
CA THR A 34 -4.65 0.83 10.12
C THR A 34 -3.47 1.43 9.38
N VAL A 35 -2.93 0.68 8.45
CA VAL A 35 -1.81 1.09 7.60
C VAL A 35 -2.32 1.25 6.17
N TYR A 36 -2.22 2.45 5.65
CA TYR A 36 -2.51 2.74 4.24
C TYR A 36 -1.22 2.78 3.45
N TYR A 37 -1.23 2.22 2.26
CA TYR A 37 -0.06 2.19 1.40
C TYR A 37 -0.43 2.45 -0.05
N ASN A 38 0.44 3.18 -0.73
CA ASN A 38 0.25 3.54 -2.13
C ASN A 38 1.61 3.77 -2.80
N ALA A 39 1.77 3.28 -4.01
CA ALA A 39 2.96 3.51 -4.81
C ALA A 39 2.59 4.22 -6.12
N PHE A 40 3.39 5.20 -6.49
CA PHE A 40 3.17 6.01 -7.68
C PHE A 40 4.51 6.55 -8.23
N ALA A 41 4.50 6.97 -9.48
CA ALA A 41 5.69 7.58 -10.09
C ALA A 41 5.99 8.94 -9.46
N SER A 42 7.26 9.19 -9.13
CA SER A 42 7.67 10.45 -8.50
C SER A 42 7.48 11.67 -9.43
N SER A 43 7.43 11.43 -10.74
CA SER A 43 7.13 12.47 -11.74
C SER A 43 5.71 13.05 -11.62
N THR A 44 4.80 12.35 -10.94
CA THR A 44 3.43 12.83 -10.69
C THR A 44 3.36 13.86 -9.56
N LEU A 45 4.39 13.96 -8.74
CA LEU A 45 4.47 14.97 -7.69
C LEU A 45 4.66 16.36 -8.27
N SER A 46 4.08 17.38 -7.63
CA SER A 46 4.44 18.76 -7.94
C SER A 46 5.86 19.07 -7.49
N GLN A 47 6.49 20.08 -8.08
CA GLN A 47 7.82 20.53 -7.66
C GLN A 47 7.83 20.95 -6.19
N GLU A 48 6.77 21.60 -5.73
CA GLU A 48 6.64 22.08 -4.35
C GLU A 48 6.60 20.92 -3.36
N VAL A 49 5.78 19.91 -3.63
CA VAL A 49 5.66 18.72 -2.77
C VAL A 49 6.96 17.92 -2.76
N ALA A 50 7.58 17.73 -3.91
CA ALA A 50 8.85 17.02 -3.99
C ALA A 50 9.96 17.73 -3.22
N ALA A 51 10.07 19.06 -3.33
CA ALA A 51 11.03 19.86 -2.60
C ALA A 51 10.77 19.80 -1.08
N ALA A 52 9.54 19.97 -0.65
CA ALA A 52 9.16 19.92 0.76
C ALA A 52 9.46 18.55 1.41
N SER A 53 9.37 17.48 0.64
CA SER A 53 9.62 16.11 1.10
C SER A 53 11.04 15.63 0.80
N SER A 54 11.90 16.47 0.25
CA SER A 54 13.26 16.11 -0.19
C SER A 54 13.28 14.91 -1.15
N LEU A 55 12.32 14.87 -2.06
CA LEU A 55 12.18 13.82 -3.06
C LEU A 55 12.65 14.31 -4.43
N THR A 56 13.18 13.40 -5.22
CA THR A 56 13.56 13.66 -6.60
C THR A 56 12.42 13.28 -7.53
N ARG A 57 12.01 14.20 -8.40
CA ARG A 57 11.05 13.90 -9.46
C ARG A 57 11.79 13.28 -10.64
N SER A 58 11.40 12.07 -10.98
CA SER A 58 11.96 11.35 -12.13
C SER A 58 10.97 10.33 -12.67
N LYS A 59 10.99 10.14 -13.98
CA LYS A 59 10.22 9.08 -14.64
C LYS A 59 10.71 7.68 -14.26
N GLN A 60 11.94 7.57 -13.79
CA GLN A 60 12.58 6.30 -13.41
C GLN A 60 12.61 6.07 -11.90
N LEU A 61 11.96 6.92 -11.13
CA LEU A 61 11.81 6.78 -9.69
C LEU A 61 10.34 6.73 -9.33
N SER A 62 9.99 5.76 -8.50
CA SER A 62 8.66 5.67 -7.88
C SER A 62 8.76 5.93 -6.38
N VAL A 63 7.62 6.23 -5.80
CA VAL A 63 7.47 6.54 -4.38
C VAL A 63 6.52 5.55 -3.77
N LEU A 64 6.92 4.95 -2.65
CA LEU A 64 6.01 4.23 -1.77
C LEU A 64 5.65 5.13 -0.59
N ASN A 65 4.37 5.38 -0.41
CA ASN A 65 3.82 6.16 0.68
C ASN A 65 3.11 5.24 1.67
N ILE A 66 3.47 5.34 2.94
CA ILE A 66 2.85 4.61 4.05
C ILE A 66 2.27 5.62 5.04
N THR A 67 1.02 5.43 5.42
CA THR A 67 0.36 6.22 6.46
C THR A 67 -0.16 5.28 7.55
N VAL A 68 0.17 5.57 8.79
CA VAL A 68 -0.21 4.75 9.95
C VAL A 68 -1.17 5.53 10.82
N LEU A 69 -2.37 4.98 11.03
CA LEU A 69 -3.38 5.54 11.91
C LEU A 69 -3.68 4.57 13.06
N LYS A 70 -3.80 5.10 14.25
CA LYS A 70 -4.31 4.36 15.40
C LYS A 70 -5.63 4.98 15.85
N ALA A 71 -6.69 4.17 15.90
CA ALA A 71 -8.04 4.64 16.19
C ALA A 71 -8.43 5.86 15.33
N GLY A 72 -8.03 5.86 14.05
CA GLY A 72 -8.30 6.92 13.09
C GLY A 72 -7.43 8.18 13.22
N LYS A 73 -6.42 8.18 14.11
CA LYS A 73 -5.55 9.32 14.34
C LYS A 73 -4.11 9.05 13.91
N PRO A 74 -3.42 10.02 13.29
CA PRO A 74 -2.01 9.89 13.01
C PRO A 74 -1.20 9.64 14.28
N LEU A 75 -0.24 8.71 14.20
CA LEU A 75 0.65 8.38 15.30
C LEU A 75 2.07 8.21 14.75
N PRO A 76 3.08 8.86 15.35
CA PRO A 76 4.46 8.61 15.00
C PRO A 76 4.79 7.13 15.13
N SER A 77 5.36 6.57 14.08
CA SER A 77 5.58 5.13 13.96
C SER A 77 6.97 4.85 13.40
N SER A 78 7.43 3.61 13.55
CA SER A 78 8.60 3.11 12.84
C SER A 78 8.14 2.30 11.65
N VAL A 79 8.63 2.65 10.46
CA VAL A 79 8.33 1.96 9.22
C VAL A 79 9.64 1.51 8.58
N ASN A 80 9.75 0.22 8.34
CA ASN A 80 10.88 -0.38 7.63
C ASN A 80 10.35 -1.31 6.56
N GLY A 81 11.16 -1.61 5.58
CA GLY A 81 10.74 -2.54 4.58
C GLY A 81 11.78 -2.79 3.51
N THR A 82 11.43 -3.74 2.66
CA THR A 82 12.17 -4.09 1.46
C THR A 82 11.24 -4.13 0.26
N TYR A 83 11.83 -3.98 -0.90
CA TYR A 83 11.15 -4.24 -2.17
C TYR A 83 11.98 -5.20 -3.00
N LYS A 84 11.34 -5.97 -3.83
CA LYS A 84 11.99 -6.81 -4.83
C LYS A 84 11.23 -6.77 -6.14
N ASP A 85 12.00 -6.80 -7.21
CA ASP A 85 11.49 -6.99 -8.56
C ASP A 85 11.38 -8.48 -8.90
N LEU A 86 11.14 -8.81 -10.16
CA LEU A 86 11.03 -10.19 -10.62
C LEU A 86 12.36 -10.97 -10.56
N SER A 87 13.50 -10.30 -10.38
CA SER A 87 14.78 -10.96 -10.12
C SER A 87 14.84 -11.61 -8.73
N GLY A 88 13.94 -11.23 -7.83
CA GLY A 88 13.78 -11.83 -6.51
C GLY A 88 14.80 -11.41 -5.47
N ARG A 89 15.63 -10.40 -5.73
CA ARG A 89 16.60 -9.87 -4.77
C ARG A 89 15.98 -8.75 -3.95
N PRO A 90 15.79 -8.95 -2.63
CA PRO A 90 15.28 -7.88 -1.78
C PRO A 90 16.27 -6.72 -1.69
N LYS A 91 15.76 -5.51 -1.75
CA LYS A 91 16.51 -4.26 -1.56
C LYS A 91 15.85 -3.46 -0.45
N PRO A 92 16.62 -2.79 0.40
CA PRO A 92 16.05 -2.01 1.49
C PRO A 92 15.33 -0.77 0.96
N LEU A 93 14.23 -0.42 1.63
CA LEU A 93 13.57 0.87 1.49
C LEU A 93 14.02 1.78 2.63
N THR A 94 14.36 3.02 2.29
CA THR A 94 14.67 4.05 3.28
C THR A 94 13.50 5.01 3.37
N PHE A 95 12.78 4.97 4.47
CA PHE A 95 11.62 5.82 4.69
C PHE A 95 12.02 7.15 5.34
N LYS A 96 11.43 8.23 4.83
CA LYS A 96 11.49 9.56 5.41
C LYS A 96 10.13 9.90 6.00
N GLN A 97 10.11 10.42 7.21
CA GLN A 97 8.88 10.92 7.82
C GLN A 97 8.61 12.33 7.31
N VAL A 98 7.40 12.54 6.80
CA VAL A 98 6.90 13.83 6.35
C VAL A 98 5.64 14.16 7.13
N THR A 99 5.63 15.30 7.79
CA THR A 99 4.48 15.78 8.55
C THR A 99 3.90 17.01 7.87
N ASP A 100 2.63 16.97 7.55
CA ASP A 100 1.90 18.09 6.97
C ASP A 100 0.51 18.20 7.60
N LYS A 101 0.22 19.36 8.18
CA LYS A 101 -1.08 19.67 8.81
C LYS A 101 -1.58 18.58 9.79
N GLY A 102 -0.66 18.02 10.57
CA GLY A 102 -0.96 16.97 11.54
C GLY A 102 -0.99 15.55 10.96
N TRP A 103 -0.94 15.39 9.64
CA TRP A 103 -0.80 14.10 8.99
C TRP A 103 0.66 13.69 8.91
N ILE A 104 0.91 12.41 9.13
CA ILE A 104 2.26 11.84 9.11
C ILE A 104 2.32 10.79 8.02
N SER A 105 3.24 10.97 7.08
CA SER A 105 3.51 10.02 6.00
C SER A 105 4.95 9.53 6.07
N TYR A 106 5.16 8.30 5.69
CA TYR A 106 6.48 7.70 5.53
C TYR A 106 6.69 7.40 4.07
N ILE A 107 7.71 7.99 3.49
CA ILE A 107 7.93 7.99 2.05
C ILE A 107 9.29 7.40 1.72
N ALA A 108 9.33 6.44 0.81
CA ALA A 108 10.55 5.86 0.27
C ALA A 108 10.54 5.92 -1.25
N GLN A 109 11.68 6.25 -1.84
CA GLN A 109 11.88 6.21 -3.29
C GLN A 109 12.60 4.94 -3.69
N PHE A 110 12.24 4.41 -4.86
CA PHE A 110 12.90 3.26 -5.45
C PHE A 110 12.93 3.39 -6.97
N PRO A 111 13.97 2.82 -7.62
CA PRO A 111 14.10 2.90 -9.07
C PRO A 111 13.14 1.98 -9.80
N VAL A 112 12.59 2.46 -10.90
CA VAL A 112 11.73 1.69 -11.82
C VAL A 112 12.21 1.96 -13.24
N LYS A 113 12.84 0.98 -13.87
CA LYS A 113 13.37 1.11 -15.22
C LYS A 113 12.36 0.74 -16.30
N GLN A 114 11.51 -0.23 -15.99
CA GLN A 114 10.50 -0.77 -16.88
C GLN A 114 9.26 -1.18 -16.09
N ALA A 115 8.14 -1.36 -16.78
CA ALA A 115 6.93 -1.88 -16.15
C ALA A 115 7.19 -3.30 -15.60
N GLU A 116 6.94 -3.48 -14.31
CA GLU A 116 7.25 -4.72 -13.61
C GLU A 116 6.42 -4.85 -12.34
N THR A 117 6.17 -6.09 -11.91
CA THR A 117 5.54 -6.35 -10.63
C THR A 117 6.58 -6.33 -9.51
N TYR A 118 6.35 -5.49 -8.53
CA TYR A 118 7.18 -5.40 -7.33
C TYR A 118 6.48 -6.04 -6.14
N THR A 119 7.26 -6.70 -5.30
CA THR A 119 6.81 -7.22 -4.01
C THR A 119 7.40 -6.37 -2.90
N PHE A 120 6.53 -5.86 -2.05
CA PHE A 120 6.92 -5.06 -0.89
C PHE A 120 6.66 -5.84 0.39
N ASN A 121 7.66 -5.85 1.27
CA ASN A 121 7.54 -6.40 2.62
C ASN A 121 7.75 -5.25 3.59
N ILE A 122 6.73 -4.97 4.38
CA ILE A 122 6.70 -3.78 5.24
C ILE A 122 6.52 -4.19 6.69
N ASP A 123 7.31 -3.60 7.56
CA ASP A 123 7.22 -3.72 9.01
C ASP A 123 6.82 -2.37 9.60
N VAL A 124 5.76 -2.36 10.38
CA VAL A 124 5.24 -1.16 11.01
C VAL A 124 5.11 -1.36 12.50
N ARG A 125 5.62 -0.40 13.26
CA ARG A 125 5.44 -0.32 14.69
C ARG A 125 4.81 1.03 15.04
N ALA A 126 3.55 1.00 15.45
CA ALA A 126 2.81 2.18 15.85
C ALA A 126 3.18 2.58 17.28
N GLY A 127 3.85 3.72 17.45
CA GLY A 127 4.31 4.18 18.75
C GLY A 127 5.23 3.15 19.42
N ASN A 128 4.90 2.74 20.62
CA ASN A 128 5.64 1.73 21.38
C ASN A 128 4.97 0.34 21.36
N GLU A 129 4.02 0.15 20.45
CA GLU A 129 3.29 -1.11 20.34
C GLU A 129 4.11 -2.20 19.65
N GLU A 130 3.50 -3.37 19.53
CA GLU A 130 4.07 -4.50 18.83
C GLU A 130 4.25 -4.20 17.34
N SER A 131 5.31 -4.74 16.77
CA SER A 131 5.58 -4.64 15.34
C SER A 131 4.67 -5.55 14.53
N HIS A 132 4.12 -5.06 13.43
CA HIS A 132 3.30 -5.81 12.49
C HIS A 132 3.94 -5.81 11.12
N SER A 133 3.87 -6.95 10.46
CA SER A 133 4.43 -7.14 9.12
C SER A 133 3.35 -7.49 8.12
N PHE A 134 3.45 -6.96 6.93
CA PHE A 134 2.59 -7.33 5.81
C PHE A 134 3.36 -7.28 4.49
N SER A 135 2.80 -7.91 3.49
CA SER A 135 3.39 -8.03 2.17
C SER A 135 2.34 -7.74 1.12
N PHE A 136 2.71 -7.09 0.05
CA PHE A 136 1.83 -6.88 -1.09
C PHE A 136 2.60 -6.80 -2.40
N ASN A 137 1.91 -7.12 -3.47
CA ASN A 137 2.42 -6.98 -4.83
C ASN A 137 1.72 -5.81 -5.51
N GLN A 138 2.46 -5.09 -6.32
CA GLN A 138 1.90 -4.03 -7.14
C GLN A 138 2.66 -3.93 -8.46
N ASP A 139 1.91 -3.79 -9.55
CA ASP A 139 2.48 -3.45 -10.84
C ASP A 139 2.87 -1.98 -10.83
N ILE A 140 4.12 -1.71 -11.15
CA ILE A 140 4.69 -0.37 -11.16
C ILE A 140 5.16 -0.07 -12.56
N TYR A 141 4.84 1.12 -13.02
CA TYR A 141 5.18 1.63 -14.36
C TYR A 141 6.09 2.84 -14.21
N PRO A 142 7.09 2.99 -15.10
CA PRO A 142 7.82 4.25 -15.17
C PRO A 142 6.87 5.42 -15.43
N GLY A 143 7.23 6.61 -14.97
CA GLY A 143 6.47 7.83 -15.25
C GLY A 143 6.52 8.20 -16.73
N GLU A 144 5.50 8.92 -17.18
CA GLU A 144 5.41 9.48 -18.54
C GLU A 144 6.14 10.82 -18.65
#